data_0236ab7ce15309a869825120ab6450a5
#
_entry.id   0236ab7ce15309a869825120ab6450a5
#
_cell.length_a   1.000
_cell.length_b   1.000
_cell.length_c   1.000
_cell.angle_alpha   90.00
_cell.angle_beta   90.00
_cell.angle_gamma   90.00
#
_symmetry.space_group_name_H-M   'P 1'
#
loop_
_entity.id
_entity.type
_entity.pdbx_description
1 polymer ?
#
loop_
_entity_poly.entity_id
_entity_poly.type
_entity_poly.pdbx_seq_one_letter_code
_entity_poly.pdbx_strand_id
1 'polypeptide(L)'
;MQLLGRKKKNWKFIIITLFLSGCSWLNPFLYFQGESGDRSTLPVDVEELIEMAEYCEEAYRSATNENKLYEIRNNEFSYHVKQDRGVTILIFRGTDNIKNVWTDIDARPTKDDSLDGAYLHRGFKDAATWIFEDIKRDYRLEKTIYLTGHSLGGAVAQIIGLWLHNAGYHVQIYTFGSPKVSTTFFGNRPIHYRVLVRNDPVPFVPPYPFLHSGISIDVETLNWEEGGEANRGSFGEIDGRDHSIKEYLKILKGHEND
;
A
#
# COMPACT_ATOMS: atom_id res chain seq x y z
N MET A 1 -9.69 0.49 -43.35
CA MET A 1 -10.76 0.48 -42.35
C MET A 1 -10.79 -0.92 -41.75
N GLN A 2 -9.93 -1.18 -40.76
CA GLN A 2 -9.86 -2.47 -40.03
C GLN A 2 -10.29 -2.24 -38.62
N LEU A 3 -11.36 -2.95 -38.24
CA LEU A 3 -11.94 -2.95 -36.89
C LEU A 3 -11.05 -3.77 -35.96
N LEU A 4 -10.47 -3.12 -34.98
CA LEU A 4 -9.77 -3.78 -33.86
C LEU A 4 -10.80 -4.42 -32.91
N GLY A 5 -10.79 -5.75 -32.91
CA GLY A 5 -11.65 -6.56 -32.06
C GLY A 5 -11.25 -6.42 -30.57
N ARG A 6 -12.17 -5.93 -29.76
CA ARG A 6 -12.09 -6.00 -28.29
C ARG A 6 -12.12 -7.46 -27.85
N LYS A 7 -11.01 -7.97 -27.29
CA LYS A 7 -11.00 -9.24 -26.56
C LYS A 7 -11.85 -9.10 -25.30
N LYS A 8 -12.95 -9.84 -25.21
CA LYS A 8 -13.74 -9.99 -23.99
C LYS A 8 -12.91 -10.81 -22.98
N LYS A 9 -12.57 -10.21 -21.83
CA LYS A 9 -11.98 -10.94 -20.69
C LYS A 9 -13.06 -11.89 -20.11
N ASN A 10 -12.82 -13.19 -20.24
CA ASN A 10 -13.66 -14.22 -19.64
C ASN A 10 -13.21 -14.45 -18.19
N TRP A 11 -13.98 -13.97 -17.24
CA TRP A 11 -13.83 -14.32 -15.84
C TRP A 11 -14.34 -15.75 -15.63
N LYS A 12 -13.44 -16.70 -15.47
CA LYS A 12 -13.81 -18.06 -15.04
C LYS A 12 -13.64 -18.14 -13.53
N PHE A 13 -14.74 -18.07 -12.81
CA PHE A 13 -14.80 -18.50 -11.42
C PHE A 13 -14.71 -20.03 -11.39
N ILE A 14 -13.59 -20.57 -10.91
CA ILE A 14 -13.49 -22.01 -10.61
C ILE A 14 -13.78 -22.17 -9.13
N ILE A 15 -15.00 -22.56 -8.81
CA ILE A 15 -15.35 -23.07 -7.48
C ILE A 15 -14.97 -24.55 -7.49
N ILE A 16 -13.88 -24.89 -6.82
CA ILE A 16 -13.52 -26.29 -6.56
C ILE A 16 -14.20 -26.68 -5.24
N THR A 17 -15.32 -27.38 -5.34
CA THR A 17 -15.96 -28.00 -4.19
C THR A 17 -15.30 -29.37 -3.98
N LEU A 18 -14.37 -29.46 -3.04
CA LEU A 18 -13.82 -30.72 -2.57
C LEU A 18 -14.66 -31.22 -1.39
N PHE A 19 -15.49 -32.23 -1.64
CA PHE A 19 -16.04 -33.07 -0.59
C PHE A 19 -14.98 -34.06 -0.14
N LEU A 20 -14.44 -33.90 1.06
CA LEU A 20 -13.69 -34.95 1.75
C LEU A 20 -14.25 -35.10 3.16
N SER A 21 -14.81 -36.28 3.40
CA SER A 21 -15.18 -36.80 4.70
C SER A 21 -13.93 -37.08 5.53
N GLY A 22 -13.79 -36.45 6.68
CA GLY A 22 -12.74 -36.74 7.64
C GLY A 22 -12.19 -35.49 8.33
N CYS A 23 -12.38 -35.43 9.65
CA CYS A 23 -11.86 -34.35 10.52
C CYS A 23 -10.42 -34.02 10.26
N SER A 24 -10.15 -32.86 9.72
CA SER A 24 -8.89 -32.15 9.83
C SER A 24 -9.14 -30.68 9.63
N TRP A 25 -8.53 -29.88 10.47
CA TRP A 25 -8.57 -28.43 10.56
C TRP A 25 -8.53 -27.79 9.18
N LEU A 26 -9.67 -27.29 8.71
CA LEU A 26 -9.77 -26.53 7.48
C LEU A 26 -8.94 -25.26 7.65
N ASN A 27 -7.82 -25.20 6.94
CA ASN A 27 -7.03 -24.01 6.76
C ASN A 27 -7.86 -22.99 5.94
N PRO A 28 -8.25 -21.83 6.47
CA PRO A 28 -9.13 -20.91 5.78
C PRO A 28 -8.43 -20.09 4.70
N PHE A 29 -7.26 -20.49 4.26
CA PHE A 29 -6.58 -19.90 3.12
C PHE A 29 -7.19 -20.41 1.81
N LEU A 30 -8.36 -19.89 1.46
CA LEU A 30 -8.76 -19.81 0.07
C LEU A 30 -7.77 -18.85 -0.61
N TYR A 31 -6.77 -19.39 -1.26
CA TYR A 31 -5.89 -18.66 -2.15
C TYR A 31 -6.74 -18.00 -3.23
N PHE A 32 -6.92 -16.71 -3.13
CA PHE A 32 -7.37 -15.91 -4.25
C PHE A 32 -6.16 -15.86 -5.20
N GLN A 33 -6.17 -16.70 -6.24
CA GLN A 33 -5.20 -16.58 -7.33
C GLN A 33 -5.62 -15.38 -8.18
N GLY A 34 -5.05 -14.21 -7.87
CA GLY A 34 -5.08 -13.04 -8.73
C GLY A 34 -4.21 -13.20 -9.97
N GLU A 35 -4.23 -12.20 -10.83
CA GLU A 35 -3.27 -12.12 -11.95
C GLU A 35 -1.86 -11.94 -11.39
N SER A 36 -0.87 -12.47 -12.09
CA SER A 36 0.55 -12.31 -11.78
C SER A 36 1.36 -12.24 -13.08
N GLY A 37 2.54 -11.69 -13.01
CA GLY A 37 3.42 -11.55 -14.16
C GLY A 37 4.84 -11.13 -13.81
N ASP A 38 5.60 -10.85 -14.84
CA ASP A 38 6.96 -10.36 -14.78
C ASP A 38 7.04 -8.89 -15.25
N ARG A 39 8.28 -8.38 -15.40
CA ARG A 39 8.57 -7.03 -15.88
C ARG A 39 7.81 -6.68 -17.19
N SER A 40 7.69 -7.63 -18.13
CA SER A 40 7.09 -7.38 -19.44
C SER A 40 5.57 -7.15 -19.39
N THR A 41 4.93 -7.54 -18.29
CA THR A 41 3.49 -7.41 -18.03
C THR A 41 3.17 -6.54 -16.82
N LEU A 42 4.17 -5.81 -16.33
CA LEU A 42 4.00 -4.93 -15.16
C LEU A 42 2.86 -3.94 -15.40
N PRO A 43 1.87 -3.84 -14.47
CA PRO A 43 0.67 -3.02 -14.70
C PRO A 43 0.86 -1.53 -14.41
N VAL A 44 2.10 -1.09 -14.21
CA VAL A 44 2.51 0.30 -13.94
C VAL A 44 3.88 0.55 -14.54
N ASP A 45 4.16 1.77 -14.98
CA ASP A 45 5.47 2.13 -15.49
C ASP A 45 6.49 2.27 -14.34
N VAL A 46 7.72 1.83 -14.59
CA VAL A 46 8.80 1.90 -13.58
C VAL A 46 9.12 3.35 -13.24
N GLU A 47 9.08 4.24 -14.22
CA GLU A 47 9.27 5.69 -14.04
C GLU A 47 8.23 6.28 -13.10
N GLU A 48 6.98 5.82 -13.17
CA GLU A 48 5.92 6.25 -12.25
C GLU A 48 6.18 5.76 -10.82
N LEU A 49 6.68 4.53 -10.65
CA LEU A 49 7.10 4.02 -9.33
C LEU A 49 8.26 4.84 -8.76
N ILE A 50 9.23 5.21 -9.59
CA ILE A 50 10.38 6.04 -9.19
C ILE A 50 9.90 7.42 -8.75
N GLU A 51 9.05 8.09 -9.52
CA GLU A 51 8.51 9.41 -9.17
C GLU A 51 7.80 9.37 -7.80
N MET A 52 6.95 8.37 -7.58
CA MET A 52 6.22 8.20 -6.32
C MET A 52 7.15 7.90 -5.14
N ALA A 53 8.24 7.16 -5.36
CA ALA A 53 9.26 6.90 -4.34
C ALA A 53 10.11 8.15 -4.04
N GLU A 54 10.39 8.98 -5.05
CA GLU A 54 11.09 10.26 -4.88
C GLU A 54 10.27 11.23 -4.03
N TYR A 55 8.97 11.30 -4.22
CA TYR A 55 8.08 12.06 -3.34
C TYR A 55 8.14 11.57 -1.89
N CYS A 56 8.20 10.26 -1.69
CA CYS A 56 8.40 9.71 -0.33
C CYS A 56 9.74 10.13 0.25
N GLU A 57 10.84 10.05 -0.52
CA GLU A 57 12.17 10.45 -0.04
C GLU A 57 12.24 11.95 0.26
N GLU A 58 11.66 12.79 -0.60
CA GLU A 58 11.56 14.23 -0.38
C GLU A 58 10.86 14.56 0.93
N ALA A 59 9.77 13.84 1.26
CA ALA A 59 9.02 14.04 2.49
C ALA A 59 9.86 13.80 3.77
N TYR A 60 10.89 12.94 3.71
CA TYR A 60 11.84 12.77 4.82
C TYR A 60 12.89 13.88 4.91
N ARG A 61 13.24 14.49 3.78
CA ARG A 61 14.23 15.59 3.74
C ARG A 61 13.62 16.93 4.15
N SER A 62 12.36 17.14 3.84
CA SER A 62 11.66 18.42 4.01
C SER A 62 11.11 18.55 5.42
N ALA A 63 11.95 18.54 6.45
CA ALA A 63 11.56 18.98 7.80
C ALA A 63 11.39 20.53 7.83
N THR A 64 10.76 21.11 6.80
CA THR A 64 10.56 22.55 6.69
C THR A 64 9.23 22.96 7.31
N ASN A 65 9.11 24.24 7.70
CA ASN A 65 8.01 24.86 8.44
C ASN A 65 6.60 24.77 7.78
N GLU A 66 6.48 24.14 6.62
CA GLU A 66 5.23 23.97 5.89
C GLU A 66 4.54 22.62 6.18
N ASN A 67 5.24 21.68 6.83
CA ASN A 67 4.72 20.37 7.14
C ASN A 67 4.12 20.37 8.52
N LYS A 68 2.83 20.11 8.61
CA LYS A 68 2.21 19.85 9.90
C LYS A 68 2.68 18.50 10.41
N LEU A 69 3.41 18.52 11.53
CA LEU A 69 3.83 17.33 12.24
C LEU A 69 2.73 16.93 13.21
N TYR A 70 2.25 15.71 13.09
CA TYR A 70 1.27 15.14 14.01
C TYR A 70 1.95 14.11 14.89
N GLU A 71 1.91 14.34 16.19
CA GLU A 71 2.34 13.36 17.18
C GLU A 71 1.11 12.56 17.64
N ILE A 72 1.04 11.29 17.20
CA ILE A 72 -0.03 10.37 17.59
C ILE A 72 0.62 9.21 18.34
N ARG A 73 0.40 9.13 19.67
CA ARG A 73 0.97 8.09 20.53
C ARG A 73 2.48 7.94 20.38
N ASN A 74 3.22 9.04 20.50
CA ASN A 74 4.67 9.14 20.35
C ASN A 74 5.21 8.81 18.94
N ASN A 75 4.33 8.75 17.93
CA ASN A 75 4.75 8.59 16.54
C ASN A 75 4.46 9.88 15.77
N GLU A 76 5.47 10.32 15.02
CA GLU A 76 5.37 11.48 14.17
C GLU A 76 4.83 11.10 12.78
N PHE A 77 3.78 11.78 12.37
CA PHE A 77 3.22 11.69 11.02
C PHE A 77 3.25 13.07 10.38
N SER A 78 3.54 13.12 9.12
CA SER A 78 3.36 14.33 8.32
C SER A 78 2.91 14.00 6.93
N TYR A 79 2.37 15.01 6.24
CA TYR A 79 1.95 14.85 4.86
C TYR A 79 2.27 16.09 4.04
N HIS A 80 2.34 15.90 2.73
CA HIS A 80 2.43 16.98 1.74
C HIS A 80 1.31 16.82 0.73
N VAL A 81 0.87 17.95 0.17
CA VAL A 81 -0.12 17.97 -0.91
C VAL A 81 0.50 18.68 -2.11
N LYS A 82 0.58 17.98 -3.22
CA LYS A 82 0.93 18.57 -4.52
C LYS A 82 -0.31 18.57 -5.41
N GLN A 83 -0.50 19.61 -6.18
CA GLN A 83 -1.59 19.72 -7.16
C GLN A 83 -1.01 20.17 -8.49
N ASP A 84 -1.18 19.35 -9.50
CA ASP A 84 -0.75 19.63 -10.86
C ASP A 84 -1.78 19.11 -11.87
N ARG A 85 -2.10 19.94 -12.88
CA ARG A 85 -2.91 19.58 -14.06
C ARG A 85 -4.19 18.78 -13.77
N GLY A 86 -4.91 19.12 -12.68
CA GLY A 86 -6.17 18.45 -12.31
C GLY A 86 -5.98 17.13 -11.55
N VAL A 87 -4.78 16.87 -11.05
CA VAL A 87 -4.46 15.75 -10.17
C VAL A 87 -4.03 16.28 -8.80
N THR A 88 -4.48 15.65 -7.74
CA THR A 88 -3.94 15.85 -6.39
C THR A 88 -3.04 14.67 -6.04
N ILE A 89 -1.83 14.95 -5.57
CA ILE A 89 -0.89 13.95 -5.05
C ILE A 89 -0.79 14.15 -3.53
N LEU A 90 -1.18 13.14 -2.78
CA LEU A 90 -1.06 13.10 -1.32
C LEU A 90 0.15 12.24 -0.94
N ILE A 91 1.11 12.84 -0.26
CA ILE A 91 2.37 12.20 0.10
C ILE A 91 2.43 12.07 1.61
N PHE A 92 2.59 10.87 2.13
CA PHE A 92 2.60 10.59 3.56
C PHE A 92 3.97 10.13 4.01
N ARG A 93 4.58 10.90 4.92
CA ARG A 93 5.83 10.53 5.55
C ARG A 93 5.56 9.47 6.64
N GLY A 94 6.40 8.43 6.69
CA GLY A 94 6.51 7.53 7.82
C GLY A 94 7.36 8.14 8.95
N THR A 95 7.61 7.37 9.99
CA THR A 95 8.51 7.76 11.08
C THR A 95 9.94 7.29 10.83
N ASP A 96 10.92 8.06 11.32
CA ASP A 96 12.33 7.67 11.30
C ASP A 96 12.66 6.58 12.35
N ASN A 97 11.80 6.41 13.36
CA ASN A 97 12.05 5.49 14.48
C ASN A 97 11.11 4.28 14.46
N ILE A 98 11.29 3.44 13.45
CA ILE A 98 10.42 2.29 13.21
C ILE A 98 10.40 1.26 14.35
N LYS A 99 11.50 1.14 15.12
CA LYS A 99 11.59 0.17 16.22
C LYS A 99 10.60 0.48 17.36
N ASN A 100 10.39 1.76 17.64
CA ASN A 100 9.46 2.18 18.69
C ASN A 100 8.01 2.06 18.25
N VAL A 101 7.77 2.19 16.95
CA VAL A 101 6.42 2.12 16.35
C VAL A 101 5.75 0.80 16.64
N TRP A 102 6.47 -0.31 16.46
CA TRP A 102 5.91 -1.65 16.64
C TRP A 102 5.55 -1.99 18.07
N THR A 103 6.17 -1.32 19.06
CA THR A 103 5.86 -1.51 20.47
C THR A 103 4.68 -0.67 20.94
N ASP A 104 4.45 0.49 20.32
CA ASP A 104 3.55 1.51 20.86
C ASP A 104 2.26 1.67 20.04
N ILE A 105 2.22 1.18 18.81
CA ILE A 105 1.03 1.28 17.95
C ILE A 105 -0.02 0.23 18.35
N ASP A 106 -1.25 0.72 18.59
CA ASP A 106 -2.41 -0.11 18.90
C ASP A 106 -2.84 -0.95 17.69
N ALA A 107 -2.44 -2.21 17.68
CA ALA A 107 -2.73 -3.16 16.59
C ALA A 107 -4.13 -3.79 16.64
N ARG A 108 -5.02 -3.37 17.58
CA ARG A 108 -6.36 -3.94 17.66
C ARG A 108 -7.17 -3.65 16.39
N PRO A 109 -7.87 -4.64 15.81
CA PRO A 109 -8.82 -4.37 14.73
C PRO A 109 -9.96 -3.48 15.23
N THR A 110 -10.28 -2.42 14.49
CA THR A 110 -11.40 -1.53 14.76
C THR A 110 -12.29 -1.41 13.53
N LYS A 111 -13.59 -1.44 13.74
CA LYS A 111 -14.57 -1.36 12.68
C LYS A 111 -14.53 0.01 12.00
N ASP A 112 -14.71 0.02 10.68
CA ASP A 112 -14.88 1.21 9.87
C ASP A 112 -16.20 1.15 9.11
N ASP A 113 -17.16 1.97 9.53
CA ASP A 113 -18.51 1.97 8.95
C ASP A 113 -18.54 2.63 7.56
N SER A 114 -17.54 3.45 7.20
CA SER A 114 -17.40 4.02 5.87
C SER A 114 -16.87 3.02 4.83
N LEU A 115 -16.37 1.87 5.27
CA LEU A 115 -15.87 0.79 4.44
C LEU A 115 -16.70 -0.50 4.63
N ASP A 116 -18.03 -0.38 4.63
CA ASP A 116 -18.96 -1.49 4.79
C ASP A 116 -18.71 -2.35 6.04
N GLY A 117 -18.18 -1.75 7.09
CA GLY A 117 -17.88 -2.39 8.35
C GLY A 117 -16.58 -3.21 8.36
N ALA A 118 -15.68 -2.98 7.42
CA ALA A 118 -14.35 -3.55 7.43
C ALA A 118 -13.60 -3.23 8.72
N TYR A 119 -12.66 -4.09 9.11
CA TYR A 119 -11.84 -3.86 10.29
C TYR A 119 -10.45 -3.39 9.88
N LEU A 120 -10.07 -2.23 10.39
CA LEU A 120 -8.77 -1.60 10.18
C LEU A 120 -7.90 -1.68 11.43
N HIS A 121 -6.59 -1.60 11.25
CA HIS A 121 -5.62 -1.42 12.34
C HIS A 121 -5.87 -0.08 13.04
N ARG A 122 -6.20 -0.12 14.33
CA ARG A 122 -6.69 1.04 15.07
C ARG A 122 -5.72 2.21 15.05
N GLY A 123 -4.46 1.98 15.36
CA GLY A 123 -3.47 3.06 15.41
C GLY A 123 -3.27 3.75 14.06
N PHE A 124 -3.29 3.00 12.97
CA PHE A 124 -3.21 3.57 11.60
C PHE A 124 -4.49 4.30 11.22
N LYS A 125 -5.66 3.76 11.60
CA LYS A 125 -6.95 4.42 11.38
C LYS A 125 -7.02 5.75 12.13
N ASP A 126 -6.59 5.78 13.39
CA ASP A 126 -6.56 7.00 14.20
C ASP A 126 -5.69 8.06 13.51
N ALA A 127 -4.47 7.69 13.08
CA ALA A 127 -3.56 8.59 12.35
C ALA A 127 -4.16 9.10 11.04
N ALA A 128 -4.70 8.16 10.22
CA ALA A 128 -5.34 8.51 8.96
C ALA A 128 -6.53 9.46 9.15
N THR A 129 -7.33 9.26 10.22
CA THR A 129 -8.48 10.13 10.52
C THR A 129 -8.04 11.56 10.77
N TRP A 130 -7.05 11.77 11.65
CA TRP A 130 -6.54 13.11 11.97
C TRP A 130 -5.98 13.82 10.75
N ILE A 131 -5.16 13.13 9.97
CA ILE A 131 -4.55 13.68 8.76
C ILE A 131 -5.62 14.00 7.70
N PHE A 132 -6.58 13.11 7.51
CA PHE A 132 -7.61 13.29 6.48
C PHE A 132 -8.57 14.44 6.80
N GLU A 133 -8.95 14.62 8.07
CA GLU A 133 -9.75 15.79 8.49
C GLU A 133 -8.99 17.10 8.24
N ASP A 134 -7.68 17.11 8.45
CA ASP A 134 -6.84 18.28 8.19
C ASP A 134 -6.76 18.57 6.68
N ILE A 135 -6.52 17.54 5.86
CA ILE A 135 -6.50 17.67 4.40
C ILE A 135 -7.82 18.22 3.88
N LYS A 136 -8.95 17.66 4.32
CA LYS A 136 -10.28 18.11 3.88
C LYS A 136 -10.60 19.57 4.27
N ARG A 137 -10.06 20.03 5.40
CA ARG A 137 -10.24 21.39 5.86
C ARG A 137 -9.44 22.40 5.03
N ASP A 138 -8.18 22.05 4.69
CA ASP A 138 -7.20 22.98 4.15
C ASP A 138 -7.08 22.92 2.62
N TYR A 139 -7.53 21.82 1.99
CA TYR A 139 -7.34 21.58 0.55
C TYR A 139 -8.63 21.21 -0.16
N ARG A 140 -8.78 21.73 -1.38
CA ARG A 140 -9.81 21.27 -2.32
C ARG A 140 -9.17 20.19 -3.20
N LEU A 141 -9.60 18.94 -3.03
CA LEU A 141 -9.05 17.80 -3.76
C LEU A 141 -9.62 17.75 -5.20
N GLU A 142 -8.76 17.42 -6.14
CA GLU A 142 -9.16 17.12 -7.52
C GLU A 142 -9.87 15.75 -7.59
N LYS A 143 -10.53 15.47 -8.73
CA LYS A 143 -11.27 14.20 -8.90
C LYS A 143 -10.34 13.00 -9.01
N THR A 144 -9.14 13.19 -9.55
CA THR A 144 -8.08 12.18 -9.65
C THR A 144 -7.07 12.41 -8.54
N ILE A 145 -6.80 11.40 -7.75
CA ILE A 145 -5.93 11.48 -6.58
C ILE A 145 -4.94 10.32 -6.59
N TYR A 146 -3.66 10.66 -6.52
CA TYR A 146 -2.58 9.71 -6.28
C TYR A 146 -2.14 9.83 -4.83
N LEU A 147 -1.94 8.69 -4.18
CA LEU A 147 -1.46 8.66 -2.80
C LEU A 147 -0.16 7.87 -2.76
N THR A 148 0.85 8.41 -2.13
CA THR A 148 2.12 7.69 -1.94
C THR A 148 2.58 7.77 -0.50
N GLY A 149 3.27 6.72 -0.04
CA GLY A 149 3.81 6.68 1.30
C GLY A 149 4.76 5.50 1.53
N HIS A 150 5.78 5.76 2.34
CA HIS A 150 6.73 4.76 2.78
C HIS A 150 6.47 4.37 4.24
N SER A 151 6.64 3.09 4.57
CA SER A 151 6.50 2.62 5.94
C SER A 151 5.11 2.93 6.53
N LEU A 152 5.03 3.56 7.71
CA LEU A 152 3.79 4.05 8.32
C LEU A 152 3.02 5.03 7.44
N GLY A 153 3.73 5.86 6.68
CA GLY A 153 3.09 6.75 5.69
C GLY A 153 2.30 5.96 4.65
N GLY A 154 2.82 4.79 4.25
CA GLY A 154 2.12 3.86 3.38
C GLY A 154 0.84 3.29 4.00
N ALA A 155 0.82 3.03 5.31
CA ALA A 155 -0.39 2.62 6.02
C ALA A 155 -1.47 3.71 6.01
N VAL A 156 -1.08 4.96 6.23
CA VAL A 156 -2.00 6.11 6.15
C VAL A 156 -2.50 6.30 4.71
N ALA A 157 -1.63 6.21 3.71
CA ALA A 157 -1.99 6.30 2.29
C ALA A 157 -3.04 5.26 1.90
N GLN A 158 -2.88 4.01 2.34
CA GLN A 158 -3.85 2.94 2.08
C GLN A 158 -5.23 3.27 2.64
N ILE A 159 -5.30 3.68 3.91
CA ILE A 159 -6.59 3.92 4.58
C ILE A 159 -7.30 5.13 3.97
N ILE A 160 -6.61 6.24 3.77
CA ILE A 160 -7.17 7.44 3.14
C ILE A 160 -7.59 7.14 1.70
N GLY A 161 -6.79 6.38 0.96
CA GLY A 161 -7.12 5.97 -0.40
C GLY A 161 -8.40 5.13 -0.48
N LEU A 162 -8.62 4.21 0.46
CA LEU A 162 -9.87 3.44 0.58
C LEU A 162 -11.07 4.37 0.83
N TRP A 163 -10.95 5.34 1.76
CA TRP A 163 -12.03 6.29 2.04
C TRP A 163 -12.35 7.19 0.85
N LEU A 164 -11.33 7.70 0.16
CA LEU A 164 -11.50 8.54 -1.04
C LEU A 164 -12.13 7.76 -2.19
N HIS A 165 -11.69 6.51 -2.41
CA HIS A 165 -12.28 5.64 -3.42
C HIS A 165 -13.77 5.39 -3.13
N ASN A 166 -14.11 5.07 -1.89
CA ASN A 166 -15.50 4.85 -1.47
C ASN A 166 -16.35 6.14 -1.58
N ALA A 167 -15.73 7.31 -1.43
CA ALA A 167 -16.35 8.61 -1.69
C ALA A 167 -16.46 8.95 -3.19
N GLY A 168 -16.04 8.05 -4.07
CA GLY A 168 -16.18 8.14 -5.53
C GLY A 168 -15.07 8.92 -6.24
N TYR A 169 -13.90 9.15 -5.62
CA TYR A 169 -12.73 9.68 -6.31
C TYR A 169 -12.05 8.61 -7.18
N HIS A 170 -11.32 9.03 -8.21
CA HIS A 170 -10.42 8.17 -8.98
C HIS A 170 -9.10 8.10 -8.25
N VAL A 171 -8.81 6.95 -7.64
CA VAL A 171 -7.70 6.79 -6.70
C VAL A 171 -6.71 5.76 -7.21
N GLN A 172 -5.41 6.10 -7.14
CA GLN A 172 -4.29 5.17 -7.24
C GLN A 172 -3.38 5.33 -6.02
N ILE A 173 -2.89 4.21 -5.48
CA ILE A 173 -2.08 4.18 -4.27
C ILE A 173 -0.74 3.50 -4.59
N TYR A 174 0.35 4.11 -4.13
CA TYR A 174 1.72 3.62 -4.28
C TYR A 174 2.35 3.53 -2.89
N THR A 175 2.73 2.35 -2.46
CA THR A 175 3.34 2.18 -1.14
C THR A 175 4.65 1.43 -1.22
N PHE A 176 5.60 1.87 -0.41
CA PHE A 176 6.94 1.31 -0.34
C PHE A 176 7.16 0.79 1.09
N GLY A 177 7.39 -0.51 1.23
CA GLY A 177 7.59 -1.13 2.54
C GLY A 177 6.45 -0.89 3.54
N SER A 178 5.21 -0.85 3.08
CA SER A 178 4.07 -0.54 3.94
C SER A 178 3.56 -1.76 4.71
N PRO A 179 3.19 -1.61 5.99
CA PRO A 179 2.58 -2.67 6.77
C PRO A 179 1.14 -2.97 6.33
N LYS A 180 0.59 -4.07 6.83
CA LYS A 180 -0.81 -4.46 6.65
C LYS A 180 -1.73 -3.55 7.47
N VAL A 181 -2.83 -3.12 6.86
CA VAL A 181 -3.74 -2.15 7.52
C VAL A 181 -5.13 -2.70 7.84
N SER A 182 -5.52 -3.81 7.24
CA SER A 182 -6.89 -4.33 7.35
C SER A 182 -6.93 -5.84 7.56
N THR A 183 -7.97 -6.31 8.26
CA THR A 183 -8.33 -7.74 8.30
C THR A 183 -9.31 -8.11 7.17
N THR A 184 -9.72 -7.13 6.36
CA THR A 184 -10.59 -7.31 5.21
C THR A 184 -9.76 -7.21 3.94
N PHE A 185 -9.97 -8.13 3.01
CA PHE A 185 -9.36 -8.10 1.70
C PHE A 185 -10.20 -7.25 0.74
N PHE A 186 -9.63 -6.18 0.21
CA PHE A 186 -10.30 -5.24 -0.71
C PHE A 186 -10.04 -5.55 -2.20
N GLY A 187 -9.25 -6.58 -2.51
CA GLY A 187 -8.81 -6.82 -3.88
C GLY A 187 -7.89 -5.70 -4.39
N ASN A 188 -8.07 -5.34 -5.67
CA ASN A 188 -7.35 -4.22 -6.29
C ASN A 188 -8.31 -3.04 -6.57
N ARG A 189 -9.07 -2.63 -5.55
CA ARG A 189 -9.97 -1.46 -5.61
C ARG A 189 -9.91 -0.71 -4.29
N PRO A 190 -9.34 0.52 -4.31
CA PRO A 190 -8.68 1.23 -5.44
C PRO A 190 -7.45 0.48 -5.96
N ILE A 191 -6.95 0.88 -7.14
CA ILE A 191 -5.66 0.40 -7.64
C ILE A 191 -4.59 0.73 -6.61
N HIS A 192 -3.85 -0.30 -6.17
CA HIS A 192 -2.83 -0.14 -5.16
C HIS A 192 -1.59 -0.97 -5.52
N TYR A 193 -0.51 -0.30 -5.81
CA TYR A 193 0.80 -0.88 -6.06
C TYR A 193 1.62 -0.89 -4.77
N ARG A 194 1.95 -2.07 -4.29
CA ARG A 194 2.75 -2.32 -3.09
C ARG A 194 4.15 -2.75 -3.50
N VAL A 195 5.09 -1.83 -3.46
CA VAL A 195 6.49 -2.08 -3.82
C VAL A 195 7.23 -2.63 -2.60
N LEU A 196 7.93 -3.74 -2.78
CA LEU A 196 8.51 -4.55 -1.73
C LEU A 196 9.97 -4.85 -2.02
N VAL A 197 10.84 -4.66 -1.03
CA VAL A 197 12.20 -5.21 -1.00
C VAL A 197 12.14 -6.54 -0.24
N ARG A 198 12.84 -7.56 -0.74
CA ARG A 198 12.73 -8.94 -0.25
C ARG A 198 12.99 -9.11 1.24
N ASN A 199 13.96 -8.41 1.79
CA ASN A 199 14.37 -8.53 3.19
C ASN A 199 13.76 -7.46 4.10
N ASP A 200 12.90 -6.60 3.58
CA ASP A 200 12.17 -5.62 4.40
C ASP A 200 11.14 -6.33 5.30
N PRO A 201 11.26 -6.27 6.63
CA PRO A 201 10.34 -6.96 7.53
C PRO A 201 8.98 -6.27 7.66
N VAL A 202 8.88 -4.99 7.32
CA VAL A 202 7.71 -4.15 7.60
C VAL A 202 6.45 -4.61 6.87
N PRO A 203 6.50 -5.04 5.59
CA PRO A 203 5.32 -5.55 4.92
C PRO A 203 4.72 -6.82 5.54
N PHE A 204 5.46 -7.52 6.39
CA PHE A 204 4.97 -8.76 7.01
C PHE A 204 4.18 -8.54 8.29
N VAL A 205 4.15 -7.30 8.81
CA VAL A 205 3.47 -6.97 10.07
C VAL A 205 2.29 -6.03 9.85
N PRO A 206 1.29 -6.04 10.74
CA PRO A 206 1.08 -7.05 11.77
C PRO A 206 0.75 -8.43 11.19
N PRO A 207 0.91 -9.50 11.99
CA PRO A 207 0.58 -10.86 11.52
C PRO A 207 -0.94 -11.04 11.32
N TYR A 208 -1.36 -12.21 10.84
CA TYR A 208 -2.76 -12.58 10.76
C TYR A 208 -3.50 -12.18 12.06
N PRO A 209 -4.73 -11.61 12.00
CA PRO A 209 -5.64 -11.63 10.84
C PRO A 209 -5.47 -10.46 9.83
N PHE A 210 -4.44 -9.65 9.94
CA PHE A 210 -4.23 -8.56 8.99
C PHE A 210 -3.73 -9.11 7.64
N LEU A 211 -4.27 -8.56 6.55
CA LEU A 211 -4.04 -8.98 5.18
C LEU A 211 -3.55 -7.80 4.33
N HIS A 212 -2.87 -8.12 3.26
CA HIS A 212 -2.62 -7.17 2.19
C HIS A 212 -3.72 -7.19 1.14
N SER A 213 -3.97 -6.04 0.51
CA SER A 213 -4.79 -5.87 -0.70
C SER A 213 -3.95 -5.18 -1.78
N GLY A 214 -4.41 -5.23 -3.02
CA GLY A 214 -3.72 -4.61 -4.15
C GLY A 214 -2.68 -5.52 -4.80
N ILE A 215 -1.79 -4.95 -5.60
CA ILE A 215 -0.77 -5.62 -6.40
C ILE A 215 0.57 -5.51 -5.68
N SER A 216 1.19 -6.63 -5.35
CA SER A 216 2.57 -6.65 -4.85
C SER A 216 3.56 -6.65 -6.00
N ILE A 217 4.63 -5.86 -5.89
CA ILE A 217 5.71 -5.75 -6.87
C ILE A 217 7.02 -5.97 -6.12
N ASP A 218 7.73 -7.05 -6.45
CA ASP A 218 9.09 -7.29 -5.99
C ASP A 218 10.04 -6.33 -6.72
N VAL A 219 10.69 -5.43 -6.00
CA VAL A 219 11.47 -4.36 -6.61
C VAL A 219 12.75 -4.85 -7.28
N GLU A 220 13.31 -6.00 -6.85
CA GLU A 220 14.53 -6.56 -7.43
C GLU A 220 14.28 -7.22 -8.78
N THR A 221 13.11 -7.83 -8.96
CA THR A 221 12.79 -8.63 -10.17
C THR A 221 11.72 -8.01 -11.05
N LEU A 222 10.96 -7.05 -10.53
CA LEU A 222 9.73 -6.50 -11.10
C LEU A 222 8.65 -7.57 -11.37
N ASN A 223 8.74 -8.73 -10.71
CA ASN A 223 7.64 -9.67 -10.67
C ASN A 223 6.51 -9.12 -9.81
N TRP A 224 5.29 -9.36 -10.25
CA TRP A 224 4.11 -8.84 -9.57
C TRP A 224 3.02 -9.90 -9.38
N GLU A 225 2.19 -9.70 -8.35
CA GLU A 225 1.07 -10.59 -8.03
C GLU A 225 -0.09 -9.80 -7.42
N GLU A 226 -1.30 -10.00 -7.92
CA GLU A 226 -2.52 -9.41 -7.36
C GLU A 226 -2.96 -10.18 -6.11
N GLY A 227 -3.20 -9.47 -5.01
CA GLY A 227 -3.65 -10.06 -3.75
C GLY A 227 -2.64 -10.96 -3.05
N GLY A 228 -1.39 -11.00 -3.55
CA GLY A 228 -0.32 -11.79 -2.97
C GLY A 228 0.10 -11.30 -1.59
N GLU A 229 0.33 -12.23 -0.67
CA GLU A 229 1.24 -11.98 0.44
C GLU A 229 2.61 -11.77 -0.21
N ALA A 230 3.31 -10.71 0.18
CA ALA A 230 4.66 -10.43 -0.29
C ALA A 230 5.46 -11.73 -0.35
N ASN A 231 6.09 -11.99 -1.49
CA ASN A 231 6.83 -13.23 -1.74
C ASN A 231 7.61 -13.62 -0.49
N ARG A 232 7.35 -14.82 0.03
CA ARG A 232 7.92 -15.34 1.26
C ARG A 232 9.42 -15.54 1.06
N GLY A 233 10.18 -14.45 1.04
CA GLY A 233 11.61 -14.52 1.26
C GLY A 233 11.81 -15.20 2.62
N SER A 234 12.68 -16.18 2.70
CA SER A 234 13.17 -16.62 4.00
C SER A 234 13.70 -15.37 4.69
N PHE A 235 13.24 -15.11 5.90
CA PHE A 235 13.78 -14.03 6.73
C PHE A 235 15.29 -14.24 6.83
N GLY A 236 16.04 -13.55 5.99
CA GLY A 236 17.45 -13.33 6.21
C GLY A 236 17.64 -12.49 7.48
N GLU A 237 18.85 -12.15 7.78
CA GLU A 237 19.15 -11.23 8.88
C GLU A 237 18.34 -9.95 8.67
N ILE A 238 17.38 -9.66 9.57
CA ILE A 238 16.51 -8.48 9.48
C ILE A 238 17.39 -7.25 9.70
N ASP A 239 17.78 -6.62 8.61
CA ASP A 239 18.54 -5.38 8.63
C ASP A 239 17.60 -4.22 8.29
N GLY A 240 17.47 -3.25 9.21
CA GLY A 240 16.64 -2.07 8.98
C GLY A 240 17.10 -1.19 7.81
N ARG A 241 18.25 -1.51 7.17
CA ARG A 241 18.71 -0.84 5.95
C ARG A 241 17.81 -1.16 4.76
N ASP A 242 17.31 -2.38 4.66
CA ASP A 242 16.44 -2.83 3.57
C ASP A 242 15.07 -2.14 3.60
N HIS A 243 14.70 -1.57 4.75
CA HIS A 243 13.48 -0.77 4.90
C HIS A 243 13.65 0.70 4.50
N SER A 244 14.81 1.16 4.11
CA SER A 244 15.02 2.57 3.75
C SER A 244 14.43 2.90 2.38
N ILE A 245 13.64 3.98 2.28
CA ILE A 245 13.13 4.47 0.97
C ILE A 245 14.26 4.71 -0.05
N LYS A 246 15.46 5.03 0.42
CA LYS A 246 16.63 5.18 -0.44
C LYS A 246 17.07 3.88 -1.09
N GLU A 247 16.92 2.76 -0.40
CA GLU A 247 17.21 1.44 -0.98
C GLU A 247 16.18 1.07 -2.04
N TYR A 248 14.89 1.32 -1.80
CA TYR A 248 13.83 1.19 -2.79
C TYR A 248 14.14 1.99 -4.06
N LEU A 249 14.47 3.27 -3.91
CA LEU A 249 14.83 4.15 -5.02
C LEU A 249 16.07 3.68 -5.78
N LYS A 250 17.11 3.26 -5.08
CA LYS A 250 18.35 2.78 -5.68
C LYS A 250 18.09 1.57 -6.58
N ILE A 251 17.29 0.62 -6.12
CA ILE A 251 16.96 -0.59 -6.88
C ILE A 251 16.06 -0.23 -8.07
N LEU A 252 15.00 0.57 -7.87
CA LEU A 252 14.12 1.00 -8.94
C LEU A 252 14.88 1.73 -10.07
N LYS A 253 15.78 2.68 -9.71
CA LYS A 253 16.62 3.40 -10.69
C LYS A 253 17.61 2.49 -11.41
N GLY A 254 17.96 1.36 -10.84
CA GLY A 254 18.75 0.33 -11.52
C GLY A 254 18.05 -0.22 -12.76
N HIS A 255 16.73 -0.27 -12.75
CA HIS A 255 15.93 -0.79 -13.86
C HIS A 255 15.70 0.20 -15.02
N GLU A 256 15.97 1.51 -14.85
CA GLU A 256 15.89 2.48 -15.95
C GLU A 256 16.93 2.25 -17.03
N ASN A 257 18.02 1.55 -16.71
CA ASN A 257 19.17 1.36 -17.60
C ASN A 257 19.19 0.00 -18.29
N ASP A 258 18.19 -0.85 -18.03
CA ASP A 258 18.02 -2.20 -18.61
C ASP A 258 16.85 -2.23 -19.62
#